data_9d89e0b2de3bf30dd8ae3a2b43625ca2
#
_entry.id   9d89e0b2de3bf30dd8ae3a2b43625ca2
#
_cell.length_a   1.000
_cell.length_b   1.000
_cell.length_c   1.000
_cell.angle_alpha   90.00
_cell.angle_beta   90.00
_cell.angle_gamma   90.00
#
_symmetry.space_group_name_H-M   'P 1'
#
loop_
_entity.id
_entity.type
_entity.pdbx_description
1 polymer ?
#
loop_
_entity_poly.entity_id
_entity_poly.type
_entity_poly.pdbx_seq_one_letter_code
_entity_poly.pdbx_strand_id
1 'polypeptide(L)'
;MQIAVKEDGVRRIVEHLGSAHNKIELAALLEVGRQKIAAWQGQGLLGLESLEPAAGRIGLASTTVESRRSGLLWDVLHGAYNCLGLGDATGGDRAFEQMVLARLIEPTTCKAQVPRVLGDLGLEPVTVWTLFRSLARAQERGYREAISQALFEHVTASGGLALCLQA
;
A
#
# COMPACT_ATOMS: atom_id res chain seq x y z
N MET A 1 -35.74 1.67 6.45
CA MET A 1 -34.41 2.20 6.81
C MET A 1 -34.53 3.69 7.15
N GLN A 2 -33.80 4.20 8.15
CA GLN A 2 -33.94 5.56 8.64
C GLN A 2 -32.57 6.14 8.96
N ILE A 3 -32.40 7.43 8.74
CA ILE A 3 -31.26 8.18 9.23
C ILE A 3 -31.64 8.78 10.59
N ALA A 4 -30.81 8.53 11.60
CA ALA A 4 -31.03 9.04 12.95
C ALA A 4 -29.75 9.67 13.49
N VAL A 5 -29.88 10.79 14.20
CA VAL A 5 -28.80 11.47 14.91
C VAL A 5 -28.98 11.21 16.40
N LYS A 6 -27.88 11.09 17.12
CA LYS A 6 -27.86 10.99 18.59
C LYS A 6 -27.34 12.30 19.16
N GLU A 7 -28.22 13.07 19.78
CA GLU A 7 -27.90 14.31 20.49
C GLU A 7 -28.25 14.14 21.98
N ASP A 8 -27.37 14.50 22.87
CA ASP A 8 -27.55 14.43 24.34
C ASP A 8 -28.03 13.05 24.84
N GLY A 9 -27.59 11.98 24.20
CA GLY A 9 -27.99 10.61 24.56
C GLY A 9 -29.35 10.18 23.99
N VAL A 10 -30.11 11.08 23.37
CA VAL A 10 -31.42 10.81 22.79
C VAL A 10 -31.29 10.57 21.27
N ARG A 11 -31.92 9.51 20.78
CA ARG A 11 -31.98 9.20 19.35
C ARG A 11 -33.12 9.94 18.70
N ARG A 12 -32.81 10.80 17.73
CA ARG A 12 -33.80 11.53 16.92
C ARG A 12 -33.73 11.03 15.47
N ILE A 13 -34.87 10.62 14.91
CA ILE A 13 -35.00 10.25 13.51
C ILE A 13 -35.04 11.53 12.69
N VAL A 14 -34.13 11.69 11.75
CA VAL A 14 -34.02 12.87 10.89
C VAL A 14 -34.76 12.64 9.58
N GLU A 15 -34.61 11.44 9.00
CA GLU A 15 -35.24 11.13 7.73
C GLU A 15 -35.55 9.63 7.59
N HIS A 16 -36.66 9.31 6.92
CA HIS A 16 -37.07 7.95 6.59
C HIS A 16 -36.74 7.66 5.11
N LEU A 17 -35.82 6.73 4.85
CA LEU A 17 -35.34 6.40 3.50
C LEU A 17 -36.22 5.37 2.78
N GLY A 18 -37.05 4.63 3.50
CA GLY A 18 -37.90 3.58 2.93
C GLY A 18 -37.69 2.21 3.58
N SER A 19 -38.35 1.18 3.03
CA SER A 19 -38.24 -0.21 3.45
C SER A 19 -37.60 -1.04 2.33
N ALA A 20 -36.74 -1.98 2.68
CA ALA A 20 -36.16 -2.93 1.74
C ALA A 20 -36.72 -4.33 2.00
N HIS A 21 -37.11 -5.03 0.96
CA HIS A 21 -37.64 -6.39 1.01
C HIS A 21 -36.61 -7.43 0.53
N ASN A 22 -35.52 -6.98 -0.08
CA ASN A 22 -34.44 -7.84 -0.54
C ASN A 22 -33.06 -7.20 -0.29
N LYS A 23 -31.96 -7.99 -0.46
CA LYS A 23 -30.60 -7.52 -0.23
C LYS A 23 -30.15 -6.42 -1.19
N ILE A 24 -30.68 -6.41 -2.42
CA ILE A 24 -30.33 -5.43 -3.45
C ILE A 24 -30.93 -4.07 -3.08
N GLU A 25 -32.20 -4.04 -2.71
CA GLU A 25 -32.89 -2.83 -2.24
C GLU A 25 -32.24 -2.27 -0.96
N LEU A 26 -31.84 -3.16 -0.04
CA LEU A 26 -31.12 -2.75 1.18
C LEU A 26 -29.77 -2.08 0.84
N ALA A 27 -29.02 -2.64 -0.09
CA ALA A 27 -27.74 -2.04 -0.52
C ALA A 27 -27.95 -0.67 -1.17
N ALA A 28 -28.98 -0.52 -2.01
CA ALA A 28 -29.33 0.76 -2.62
C ALA A 28 -29.74 1.82 -1.58
N LEU A 29 -30.58 1.46 -0.59
CA LEU A 29 -30.98 2.37 0.48
C LEU A 29 -29.81 2.73 1.40
N LEU A 30 -28.84 1.83 1.63
CA LEU A 30 -27.63 2.14 2.39
C LEU A 30 -26.77 3.17 1.66
N GLU A 31 -26.63 3.05 0.34
CA GLU A 31 -25.86 3.99 -0.45
C GLU A 31 -26.50 5.39 -0.46
N VAL A 32 -27.81 5.46 -0.69
CA VAL A 32 -28.57 6.72 -0.58
C VAL A 32 -28.41 7.35 0.80
N GLY A 33 -28.46 6.55 1.86
CA GLY A 33 -28.25 7.03 3.22
C GLY A 33 -26.85 7.62 3.47
N ARG A 34 -25.81 6.98 2.94
CA ARG A 34 -24.44 7.49 3.03
C ARG A 34 -24.25 8.81 2.29
N GLN A 35 -24.80 8.92 1.08
CA GLN A 35 -24.74 10.15 0.29
C GLN A 35 -25.41 11.33 1.00
N LYS A 36 -26.60 11.11 1.60
CA LYS A 36 -27.31 12.15 2.34
C LYS A 36 -26.56 12.56 3.60
N ILE A 37 -25.97 11.63 4.35
CA ILE A 37 -25.16 11.94 5.53
C ILE A 37 -23.93 12.76 5.14
N ALA A 38 -23.25 12.40 4.05
CA ALA A 38 -22.09 13.13 3.53
C ALA A 38 -22.45 14.56 3.12
N ALA A 39 -23.59 14.74 2.46
CA ALA A 39 -24.10 16.06 2.09
C ALA A 39 -24.41 16.93 3.31
N TRP A 40 -24.98 16.37 4.37
CA TRP A 40 -25.28 17.11 5.60
C TRP A 40 -24.03 17.50 6.40
N GLN A 41 -22.98 16.68 6.35
CA GLN A 41 -21.72 16.96 7.04
C GLN A 41 -20.83 17.96 6.30
N GLY A 42 -21.30 18.52 5.18
CA GLY A 42 -20.50 19.44 4.36
C GLY A 42 -19.27 18.80 3.76
N GLN A 43 -19.18 17.48 3.80
CA GLN A 43 -18.19 16.70 3.08
C GLN A 43 -18.63 16.54 1.63
N GLY A 44 -18.78 17.68 0.92
CA GLY A 44 -18.95 17.67 -0.51
C GLY A 44 -17.76 16.93 -1.11
N LEU A 45 -18.04 15.89 -1.89
CA LEU A 45 -17.07 15.22 -2.74
C LEU A 45 -16.33 16.32 -3.53
N LEU A 46 -15.10 16.63 -3.11
CA LEU A 46 -14.07 17.45 -3.76
C LEU A 46 -14.47 18.02 -5.13
N GLY A 47 -15.41 19.01 -5.20
CA GLY A 47 -15.68 19.76 -6.41
C GLY A 47 -16.03 18.99 -7.70
N LEU A 48 -16.25 17.67 -7.61
CA LEU A 48 -16.57 16.79 -8.75
C LEU A 48 -18.05 16.82 -9.14
N GLU A 49 -18.90 17.46 -8.33
CA GLU A 49 -20.33 17.58 -8.59
C GLU A 49 -20.67 18.54 -9.73
N SER A 50 -19.70 19.36 -10.18
CA SER A 50 -19.88 20.31 -11.28
C SER A 50 -19.54 19.77 -12.67
N LEU A 51 -19.17 18.51 -12.79
CA LEU A 51 -18.94 17.90 -14.10
C LEU A 51 -20.27 17.31 -14.60
N GLU A 52 -21.00 18.09 -15.42
CA GLU A 52 -22.07 17.59 -16.26
C GLU A 52 -21.63 16.29 -16.93
N PRO A 53 -22.43 15.22 -16.92
CA PRO A 53 -22.07 13.97 -17.58
C PRO A 53 -22.01 14.19 -19.09
N ALA A 54 -20.82 14.48 -19.60
CA ALA A 54 -20.59 14.44 -21.04
C ALA A 54 -20.89 13.00 -21.49
N ALA A 55 -21.80 12.86 -22.44
CA ALA A 55 -22.21 11.58 -23.00
C ALA A 55 -20.97 10.76 -23.39
N GLY A 56 -20.75 9.61 -22.71
CA GLY A 56 -19.61 8.73 -22.95
C GLY A 56 -18.57 8.65 -21.81
N ARG A 57 -18.67 9.45 -20.74
CA ARG A 57 -17.82 9.29 -19.55
C ARG A 57 -18.47 8.32 -18.57
N ILE A 58 -17.78 7.24 -18.26
CA ILE A 58 -18.12 6.34 -17.14
C ILE A 58 -18.03 7.20 -15.87
N GLY A 59 -19.18 7.50 -15.26
CA GLY A 59 -19.20 8.28 -14.02
C GLY A 59 -18.46 7.54 -12.91
N LEU A 60 -17.63 8.27 -12.13
CA LEU A 60 -16.92 7.71 -10.97
C LEU A 60 -17.87 7.04 -9.96
N ALA A 61 -19.15 7.42 -9.96
CA ALA A 61 -20.19 6.81 -9.13
C ALA A 61 -20.45 5.32 -9.45
N SER A 62 -20.08 4.84 -10.65
CA SER A 62 -20.19 3.44 -11.05
C SER A 62 -18.90 2.65 -10.84
N THR A 63 -17.85 3.29 -10.34
CA THR A 63 -16.54 2.65 -10.15
C THR A 63 -16.52 1.88 -8.84
N THR A 64 -16.34 0.57 -8.94
CA THR A 64 -16.15 -0.31 -7.79
C THR A 64 -14.66 -0.51 -7.54
N VAL A 65 -14.20 -0.27 -6.31
CA VAL A 65 -12.83 -0.58 -5.93
C VAL A 65 -12.71 -2.09 -5.72
N GLU A 66 -12.13 -2.80 -6.66
CA GLU A 66 -11.93 -4.26 -6.57
C GLU A 66 -10.77 -4.63 -5.65
N SER A 67 -9.71 -3.84 -5.65
CA SER A 67 -8.54 -4.08 -4.79
C SER A 67 -7.84 -2.77 -4.41
N ARG A 68 -7.16 -2.78 -3.26
CA ARG A 68 -6.28 -1.69 -2.83
C ARG A 68 -4.86 -2.26 -2.71
N ARG A 69 -3.90 -1.56 -3.29
CA ARG A 69 -2.50 -1.99 -3.29
C ARG A 69 -1.61 -0.83 -2.89
N SER A 70 -0.62 -1.11 -2.05
CA SER A 70 0.31 -0.09 -1.54
C SER A 70 1.56 0.04 -2.44
N GLY A 71 1.38 0.20 -3.75
CA GLY A 71 2.47 0.30 -4.72
C GLY A 71 3.48 1.41 -4.37
N LEU A 72 3.01 2.54 -3.86
CA LEU A 72 3.88 3.65 -3.43
C LEU A 72 4.90 3.22 -2.37
N LEU A 73 4.54 2.33 -1.45
CA LEU A 73 5.46 1.82 -0.44
C LEU A 73 6.63 1.08 -1.09
N TRP A 74 6.34 0.26 -2.09
CA TRP A 74 7.38 -0.40 -2.87
C TRP A 74 8.28 0.60 -3.58
N ASP A 75 7.71 1.59 -4.28
CA ASP A 75 8.48 2.56 -5.06
C ASP A 75 9.46 3.35 -4.18
N VAL A 76 9.02 3.75 -2.98
CA VAL A 76 9.87 4.45 -2.01
C VAL A 76 11.02 3.56 -1.52
N LEU A 77 10.73 2.31 -1.15
CA LEU A 77 11.75 1.38 -0.64
C LEU A 77 12.71 0.95 -1.75
N HIS A 78 12.22 0.70 -2.96
CA HIS A 78 13.02 0.41 -4.13
C HIS A 78 13.94 1.60 -4.49
N GLY A 79 13.39 2.81 -4.46
CA GLY A 79 14.19 4.03 -4.64
C GLY A 79 15.29 4.18 -3.60
N ALA A 80 14.99 3.94 -2.32
CA ALA A 80 15.98 3.95 -1.25
C ALA A 80 17.05 2.86 -1.43
N TYR A 81 16.65 1.65 -1.80
CA TYR A 81 17.55 0.53 -2.08
C TYR A 81 18.59 0.89 -3.16
N ASN A 82 18.14 1.51 -4.25
CA ASN A 82 19.00 1.95 -5.34
C ASN A 82 19.86 3.18 -4.95
N CYS A 83 19.30 4.14 -4.21
CA CYS A 83 20.03 5.30 -3.73
C CYS A 83 21.22 4.91 -2.81
N LEU A 84 21.07 3.83 -2.04
CA LEU A 84 22.13 3.27 -1.21
C LEU A 84 23.16 2.43 -1.99
N GLY A 85 23.03 2.31 -3.31
CA GLY A 85 23.93 1.51 -4.15
C GLY A 85 23.77 -0.01 -3.98
N LEU A 86 22.69 -0.47 -3.32
CA LEU A 86 22.50 -1.90 -3.03
C LEU A 86 22.19 -2.72 -4.27
N GLY A 87 21.57 -2.11 -5.29
CA GLY A 87 21.33 -2.74 -6.58
C GLY A 87 22.63 -3.18 -7.24
N ASP A 88 23.60 -2.26 -7.33
CA ASP A 88 24.91 -2.53 -7.92
C ASP A 88 25.74 -3.48 -7.05
N ALA A 89 25.72 -3.31 -5.73
CA ALA A 89 26.42 -4.18 -4.78
C ALA A 89 25.99 -5.66 -4.87
N THR A 90 24.72 -5.91 -5.24
CA THR A 90 24.16 -7.27 -5.41
C THR A 90 24.13 -7.73 -6.86
N GLY A 91 24.71 -6.93 -7.77
CA GLY A 91 24.73 -7.24 -9.21
C GLY A 91 23.34 -7.33 -9.84
N GLY A 92 22.40 -6.51 -9.39
CA GLY A 92 21.04 -6.46 -9.90
C GLY A 92 20.19 -7.71 -9.57
N ASP A 93 20.51 -8.43 -8.49
CA ASP A 93 19.74 -9.63 -8.10
C ASP A 93 18.35 -9.25 -7.58
N ARG A 94 17.37 -9.17 -8.50
CA ARG A 94 15.98 -8.85 -8.21
C ARG A 94 15.36 -9.76 -7.13
N ALA A 95 15.75 -11.02 -7.06
CA ALA A 95 15.21 -11.94 -6.07
C ALA A 95 15.72 -11.60 -4.66
N PHE A 96 16.99 -11.17 -4.55
CA PHE A 96 17.56 -10.70 -3.30
C PHE A 96 16.88 -9.40 -2.85
N GLU A 97 16.75 -8.44 -3.73
CA GLU A 97 16.02 -7.19 -3.49
C GLU A 97 14.60 -7.46 -2.97
N GLN A 98 13.83 -8.31 -3.66
CA GLN A 98 12.48 -8.67 -3.25
C GLN A 98 12.43 -9.27 -1.84
N MET A 99 13.40 -10.11 -1.47
CA MET A 99 13.50 -10.65 -0.10
C MET A 99 13.79 -9.57 0.95
N VAL A 100 14.71 -8.65 0.64
CA VAL A 100 15.07 -7.55 1.55
C VAL A 100 13.89 -6.63 1.76
N LEU A 101 13.27 -6.15 0.68
CA LEU A 101 12.16 -5.21 0.77
C LEU A 101 10.91 -5.84 1.40
N ALA A 102 10.58 -7.08 1.08
CA ALA A 102 9.48 -7.79 1.73
C ALA A 102 9.71 -7.92 3.26
N ARG A 103 10.96 -8.12 3.69
CA ARG A 103 11.33 -8.21 5.10
C ARG A 103 11.25 -6.87 5.82
N LEU A 104 11.53 -5.77 5.13
CA LEU A 104 11.35 -4.42 5.68
C LEU A 104 9.87 -4.06 5.84
N ILE A 105 9.02 -4.48 4.90
CA ILE A 105 7.57 -4.24 4.93
C ILE A 105 6.90 -5.08 6.02
N GLU A 106 7.26 -6.35 6.11
CA GLU A 106 6.72 -7.30 7.09
C GLU A 106 7.87 -8.06 7.76
N PRO A 107 8.39 -7.56 8.90
CA PRO A 107 9.60 -8.10 9.55
C PRO A 107 9.54 -9.58 9.93
N THR A 108 8.35 -10.13 10.13
CA THR A 108 8.14 -11.55 10.46
C THR A 108 8.09 -12.46 9.26
N THR A 109 8.12 -11.90 8.03
CA THR A 109 8.00 -12.65 6.77
C THR A 109 9.11 -13.68 6.63
N CYS A 110 8.74 -14.92 6.39
CA CYS A 110 9.67 -15.97 5.94
C CYS A 110 9.74 -16.00 4.40
N LYS A 111 10.77 -16.68 3.86
CA LYS A 111 11.00 -16.78 2.40
C LYS A 111 9.79 -17.28 1.62
N ALA A 112 9.03 -18.23 2.19
CA ALA A 112 7.84 -18.78 1.56
C ALA A 112 6.68 -17.76 1.46
N GLN A 113 6.69 -16.73 2.32
CA GLN A 113 5.66 -15.69 2.36
C GLN A 113 5.98 -14.46 1.50
N VAL A 114 7.23 -14.31 1.05
CA VAL A 114 7.64 -13.18 0.20
C VAL A 114 6.71 -12.99 -1.01
N PRO A 115 6.32 -14.05 -1.75
CA PRO A 115 5.39 -13.89 -2.87
C PRO A 115 4.03 -13.32 -2.47
N ARG A 116 3.52 -13.66 -1.28
CA ARG A 116 2.27 -13.10 -0.75
C ARG A 116 2.42 -11.61 -0.49
N VAL A 117 3.44 -11.21 0.27
CA VAL A 117 3.68 -9.80 0.61
C VAL A 117 3.80 -8.94 -0.65
N LEU A 118 4.54 -9.41 -1.65
CA LEU A 118 4.69 -8.68 -2.91
C LEU A 118 3.39 -8.65 -3.73
N GLY A 119 2.62 -9.74 -3.73
CA GLY A 119 1.31 -9.80 -4.36
C GLY A 119 0.32 -8.81 -3.76
N ASP A 120 0.33 -8.63 -2.43
CA ASP A 120 -0.50 -7.65 -1.70
C ASP A 120 -0.13 -6.20 -2.09
N LEU A 121 1.11 -5.97 -2.52
CA LEU A 121 1.57 -4.69 -3.08
C LEU A 121 1.25 -4.54 -4.58
N GLY A 122 0.78 -5.59 -5.22
CA GLY A 122 0.47 -5.59 -6.65
C GLY A 122 1.65 -5.84 -7.57
N LEU A 123 2.72 -6.40 -7.03
CA LEU A 123 3.93 -6.76 -7.77
C LEU A 123 3.88 -8.21 -8.21
N GLU A 124 4.60 -8.50 -9.28
CA GLU A 124 4.83 -9.87 -9.72
C GLU A 124 6.04 -10.45 -8.98
N PRO A 125 5.83 -11.40 -8.05
CA PRO A 125 6.92 -11.97 -7.26
C PRO A 125 7.70 -13.00 -8.06
N VAL A 126 8.99 -13.14 -7.76
CA VAL A 126 9.76 -14.30 -8.20
C VAL A 126 9.32 -15.55 -7.44
N THR A 127 9.58 -16.73 -8.02
CA THR A 127 9.23 -18.00 -7.37
C THR A 127 10.07 -18.23 -6.10
N VAL A 128 9.53 -18.96 -5.14
CA VAL A 128 10.23 -19.32 -3.89
C VAL A 128 11.56 -20.03 -4.20
N TRP A 129 11.59 -20.88 -5.24
CA TRP A 129 12.82 -21.53 -5.70
C TRP A 129 13.89 -20.53 -6.15
N THR A 130 13.48 -19.47 -6.85
CA THR A 130 14.40 -18.41 -7.28
C THR A 130 14.97 -17.66 -6.07
N LEU A 131 14.17 -17.44 -5.00
CA LEU A 131 14.64 -16.85 -3.75
C LEU A 131 15.73 -17.70 -3.09
N PHE A 132 15.56 -19.02 -3.02
CA PHE A 132 16.59 -19.90 -2.47
C PHE A 132 17.88 -19.88 -3.29
N ARG A 133 17.78 -19.88 -4.63
CA ARG A 133 18.94 -19.76 -5.51
C ARG A 133 19.65 -18.41 -5.36
N SER A 134 18.91 -17.35 -5.13
CA SER A 134 19.47 -16.02 -4.85
C SER A 134 20.29 -16.00 -3.55
N LEU A 135 19.81 -16.69 -2.51
CA LEU A 135 20.59 -16.81 -1.26
C LEU A 135 21.90 -17.58 -1.43
N ALA A 136 21.91 -18.65 -2.23
CA ALA A 136 23.14 -19.35 -2.56
C ALA A 136 24.12 -18.41 -3.30
N ARG A 137 23.64 -17.67 -4.30
CA ARG A 137 24.45 -16.65 -4.99
C ARG A 137 24.96 -15.56 -4.05
N ALA A 138 24.14 -15.11 -3.10
CA ALA A 138 24.54 -14.09 -2.15
C ALA A 138 25.72 -14.53 -1.29
N GLN A 139 25.74 -15.80 -0.89
CA GLN A 139 26.87 -16.40 -0.19
C GLN A 139 28.11 -16.54 -1.07
N GLU A 140 27.92 -17.09 -2.29
CA GLU A 140 29.04 -17.33 -3.22
C GLU A 140 29.70 -16.05 -3.70
N ARG A 141 28.95 -14.97 -3.87
CA ARG A 141 29.42 -13.68 -4.39
C ARG A 141 29.72 -12.65 -3.32
N GLY A 142 29.63 -12.99 -2.03
CA GLY A 142 29.98 -12.07 -0.93
C GLY A 142 29.11 -10.83 -0.89
N TYR A 143 27.76 -10.94 -1.07
CA TYR A 143 26.87 -9.78 -1.02
C TYR A 143 26.98 -8.99 0.27
N ARG A 144 27.26 -9.65 1.40
CA ARG A 144 27.41 -8.99 2.68
C ARG A 144 28.52 -7.94 2.65
N GLU A 145 29.68 -8.31 2.13
CA GLU A 145 30.84 -7.44 2.03
C GLU A 145 30.61 -6.31 1.04
N ALA A 146 30.04 -6.61 -0.12
CA ALA A 146 29.69 -5.62 -1.14
C ALA A 146 28.65 -4.59 -0.63
N ILE A 147 27.62 -5.04 0.07
CA ILE A 147 26.61 -4.18 0.70
C ILE A 147 27.25 -3.30 1.78
N SER A 148 28.10 -3.88 2.64
CA SER A 148 28.79 -3.12 3.68
C SER A 148 29.66 -2.03 3.10
N GLN A 149 30.37 -2.31 2.01
CA GLN A 149 31.18 -1.34 1.29
C GLN A 149 30.33 -0.22 0.69
N ALA A 150 29.26 -0.55 -0.02
CA ALA A 150 28.35 0.44 -0.62
C ALA A 150 27.73 1.37 0.43
N LEU A 151 27.28 0.81 1.56
CA LEU A 151 26.74 1.61 2.65
C LEU A 151 27.79 2.52 3.30
N PHE A 152 29.01 2.03 3.48
CA PHE A 152 30.12 2.84 4.00
C PHE A 152 30.43 4.01 3.06
N GLU A 153 30.51 3.75 1.76
CA GLU A 153 30.73 4.79 0.75
C GLU A 153 29.60 5.84 0.74
N HIS A 154 28.35 5.37 0.81
CA HIS A 154 27.19 6.26 0.86
C HIS A 154 27.23 7.18 2.10
N VAL A 155 27.52 6.63 3.27
CA VAL A 155 27.57 7.42 4.53
C VAL A 155 28.73 8.39 4.52
N THR A 156 29.91 7.99 4.05
CA THR A 156 31.09 8.87 3.97
C THR A 156 30.88 10.01 2.97
N ALA A 157 30.21 9.76 1.85
CA ALA A 157 29.86 10.79 0.88
C ALA A 157 28.79 11.76 1.40
N SER A 158 27.91 11.31 2.31
CA SER A 158 26.77 12.08 2.83
C SER A 158 27.06 12.91 4.08
N GLY A 159 28.29 12.96 4.61
CA GLY A 159 28.62 13.80 5.75
C GLY A 159 29.43 13.14 6.87
N GLY A 160 29.86 11.91 6.67
CA GLY A 160 30.79 11.21 7.57
C GLY A 160 30.16 10.36 8.67
N LEU A 161 30.97 9.51 9.29
CA LEU A 161 30.61 8.62 10.39
C LEU A 161 30.92 9.27 11.73
N ALA A 162 29.93 9.43 12.60
CA ALA A 162 30.20 9.64 14.02
C ALA A 162 30.54 8.28 14.65
N LEU A 163 31.79 8.03 14.97
CA LEU A 163 32.21 6.83 15.71
C LEU A 163 31.78 6.98 17.17
N CYS A 164 30.80 6.19 17.58
CA CYS A 164 30.45 5.99 18.98
C CYS A 164 31.18 4.72 19.48
N LEU A 165 32.31 4.90 20.13
CA LEU A 165 32.99 3.82 20.87
C LEU A 165 32.26 3.67 22.23
N GLN A 166 31.52 2.61 22.39
CA GLN A 166 30.97 2.21 23.69
C GLN A 166 31.98 1.24 24.35
N ALA A 167 32.59 1.72 25.44
CA ALA A 167 33.51 0.93 26.28
C ALA A 167 32.70 -0.01 27.21
#